data_637bd547ea6a8959df37230928bfe19d
#
_entry.id   637bd547ea6a8959df37230928bfe19d
#
_cell.length_a   1.000
_cell.length_b   1.000
_cell.length_c   1.000
_cell.angle_alpha   90.00
_cell.angle_beta   90.00
_cell.angle_gamma   90.00
#
_symmetry.space_group_name_H-M   'P 1'
#
loop_
_entity.id
_entity.type
_entity.pdbx_description
1 polymer ?
#
loop_
_entity_poly.entity_id
_entity_poly.type
_entity_poly.pdbx_seq_one_letter_code
_entity_poly.pdbx_strand_id
1 'polypeptide(L)'
;MSSIEGMAEQNVILVEKEVSTRFRLLSGLARESGGDEKIIVNKLQGFVETYQFKRIGYIAADGTAETTDGYRLNMSDRDFFQQSMRGKNFLTDAFEDRIDTSHETINVFSVPVYEKERKTVKGVLFATCKDEMLEGCLKNEIFEGQAFNYIIKID
;
A
#
# COMPACT_ATOMS: atom_id res chain seq x y z
N MET A 1 -5.10 -8.04 34.67
CA MET A 1 -4.66 -8.11 33.28
C MET A 1 -3.14 -8.24 33.21
N SER A 2 -2.65 -9.18 32.48
CA SER A 2 -1.20 -9.35 32.36
C SER A 2 -0.58 -8.25 31.50
N SER A 3 0.68 -7.90 31.79
CA SER A 3 1.44 -6.92 31.00
C SER A 3 1.60 -7.32 29.55
N ILE A 4 1.50 -8.61 29.25
CA ILE A 4 1.57 -9.14 27.89
C ILE A 4 0.34 -8.72 27.05
N GLU A 5 -0.84 -8.75 27.63
CA GLU A 5 -2.07 -8.31 26.96
C GLU A 5 -2.05 -6.81 26.66
N GLY A 6 -1.56 -5.99 27.58
CA GLY A 6 -1.42 -4.55 27.38
C GLY A 6 -0.42 -4.22 26.27
N MET A 7 0.72 -4.93 26.22
CA MET A 7 1.72 -4.74 25.15
C MET A 7 1.15 -5.16 23.79
N ALA A 8 0.34 -6.18 23.76
CA ALA A 8 -0.30 -6.68 22.55
C ALA A 8 -1.27 -5.66 21.96
N GLU A 9 -2.11 -5.06 22.79
CA GLU A 9 -3.05 -4.03 22.38
C GLU A 9 -2.34 -2.79 21.84
N GLN A 10 -1.23 -2.39 22.45
CA GLN A 10 -0.42 -1.27 22.01
C GLN A 10 0.21 -1.54 20.63
N ASN A 11 0.72 -2.76 20.40
CA ASN A 11 1.31 -3.13 19.12
C ASN A 11 0.27 -3.12 17.99
N VAL A 12 -0.93 -3.62 18.25
CA VAL A 12 -2.04 -3.58 17.28
C VAL A 12 -2.41 -2.14 16.94
N ILE A 13 -2.53 -1.27 17.94
CA ILE A 13 -2.84 0.15 17.75
C ILE A 13 -1.77 0.86 16.93
N LEU A 14 -0.48 0.59 17.18
CA LEU A 14 0.62 1.17 16.42
C LEU A 14 0.60 0.75 14.95
N VAL A 15 0.37 -0.53 14.68
CA VAL A 15 0.26 -1.05 13.31
C VAL A 15 -0.91 -0.43 12.58
N GLU A 16 -2.08 -0.36 13.22
CA GLU A 16 -3.26 0.27 12.65
C GLU A 16 -3.00 1.74 12.29
N LYS A 17 -2.31 2.46 13.16
CA LYS A 17 -1.97 3.86 12.95
C LYS A 17 -1.03 4.03 11.76
N GLU A 18 0.01 3.21 11.66
CA GLU A 18 0.98 3.23 10.57
C GLU A 18 0.31 2.89 9.24
N VAL A 19 -0.54 1.89 9.22
CA VAL A 19 -1.27 1.47 8.02
C VAL A 19 -2.30 2.53 7.62
N SER A 20 -3.07 3.04 8.57
CA SER A 20 -4.06 4.10 8.30
C SER A 20 -3.42 5.36 7.75
N THR A 21 -2.26 5.75 8.27
CA THR A 21 -1.51 6.90 7.81
C THR A 21 -1.11 6.74 6.35
N ARG A 22 -0.62 5.57 5.98
CA ARG A 22 -0.21 5.29 4.60
C ARG A 22 -1.38 5.25 3.64
N PHE A 23 -2.49 4.66 4.03
CA PHE A 23 -3.69 4.66 3.21
C PHE A 23 -4.24 6.07 3.01
N ARG A 24 -4.27 6.90 4.05
CA ARG A 24 -4.70 8.30 3.94
C ARG A 24 -3.80 9.08 3.01
N LEU A 25 -2.48 8.88 3.12
CA LEU A 25 -1.50 9.53 2.25
C LEU A 25 -1.75 9.17 0.79
N LEU A 26 -1.85 7.88 0.49
CA LEU A 26 -2.07 7.40 -0.87
C LEU A 26 -3.40 7.88 -1.43
N SER A 27 -4.47 7.84 -0.63
CA SER A 27 -5.79 8.32 -1.05
C SER A 27 -5.78 9.82 -1.33
N GLY A 28 -5.04 10.60 -0.53
CA GLY A 28 -4.85 12.02 -0.75
C GLY A 28 -4.12 12.32 -2.05
N LEU A 29 -3.04 11.58 -2.33
CA LEU A 29 -2.27 11.69 -3.56
C LEU A 29 -3.12 11.33 -4.78
N ALA A 30 -3.92 10.29 -4.68
CA ALA A 30 -4.82 9.85 -5.74
C ALA A 30 -5.85 10.94 -6.08
N ARG A 31 -6.36 11.65 -5.08
CA ARG A 31 -7.32 12.75 -5.28
C ARG A 31 -6.66 13.98 -5.91
N GLU A 32 -5.50 14.37 -5.40
CA GLU A 32 -4.77 15.55 -5.88
C GLU A 32 -4.35 15.44 -7.34
N SER A 33 -3.92 14.25 -7.76
CA SER A 33 -3.45 14.02 -9.11
C SER A 33 -4.57 14.07 -10.14
N GLY A 34 -5.83 13.96 -9.72
CA GLY A 34 -6.97 13.90 -10.64
C GLY A 34 -6.89 12.76 -11.64
N GLY A 35 -6.05 11.76 -11.35
CA GLY A 35 -5.83 10.64 -12.23
C GLY A 35 -4.85 10.89 -13.38
N ASP A 36 -4.09 11.97 -13.35
CA ASP A 36 -3.05 12.22 -14.36
C ASP A 36 -1.79 11.44 -13.99
N GLU A 37 -1.49 10.41 -14.77
CA GLU A 37 -0.36 9.48 -14.56
C GLU A 37 0.99 10.19 -14.45
N LYS A 38 1.23 11.20 -15.29
CA LYS A 38 2.51 11.93 -15.33
C LYS A 38 2.73 12.74 -14.07
N ILE A 39 1.68 13.34 -13.55
CA ILE A 39 1.75 14.13 -12.32
C ILE A 39 2.02 13.21 -11.13
N ILE A 40 1.38 12.05 -11.11
CA ILE A 40 1.57 11.06 -10.04
C ILE A 40 3.03 10.64 -9.95
N VAL A 41 3.62 10.18 -11.04
CA VAL A 41 4.99 9.64 -11.01
C VAL A 41 6.02 10.73 -10.64
N ASN A 42 5.87 11.95 -11.16
CA ASN A 42 6.84 13.00 -10.89
C ASN A 42 6.76 13.59 -9.48
N LYS A 43 5.56 13.70 -8.91
CA LYS A 43 5.38 14.22 -7.54
C LYS A 43 5.73 13.23 -6.46
N LEU A 44 5.67 11.93 -6.76
CA LEU A 44 5.72 10.90 -5.73
C LEU A 44 7.13 10.49 -5.31
N GLN A 45 8.16 10.88 -6.08
CA GLN A 45 9.54 10.52 -5.74
C GLN A 45 9.97 11.10 -4.39
N GLY A 46 9.51 12.29 -4.05
CA GLY A 46 9.76 12.89 -2.74
C GLY A 46 9.06 12.16 -1.60
N PHE A 47 7.89 11.63 -1.85
CA PHE A 47 7.13 10.88 -0.84
C PHE A 47 7.71 9.50 -0.55
N VAL A 48 8.37 8.88 -1.52
CA VAL A 48 9.06 7.60 -1.34
C VAL A 48 10.08 7.70 -0.21
N GLU A 49 10.91 8.73 -0.23
CA GLU A 49 11.93 8.93 0.79
C GLU A 49 11.34 9.33 2.14
N THR A 50 10.41 10.27 2.14
CA THR A 50 9.82 10.84 3.36
C THR A 50 9.07 9.80 4.18
N TYR A 51 8.32 8.90 3.52
CA TYR A 51 7.47 7.93 4.18
C TYR A 51 8.04 6.51 4.16
N GLN A 52 9.29 6.36 3.76
CA GLN A 52 10.03 5.08 3.76
C GLN A 52 9.37 4.01 2.89
N PHE A 53 8.82 4.42 1.76
CA PHE A 53 8.36 3.48 0.75
C PHE A 53 9.55 3.02 -0.10
N LYS A 54 9.51 1.79 -0.57
CA LYS A 54 10.49 1.30 -1.53
C LYS A 54 10.22 1.90 -2.92
N ARG A 55 8.96 1.92 -3.31
CA ARG A 55 8.48 2.56 -4.55
C ARG A 55 7.01 2.90 -4.42
N ILE A 56 6.58 3.81 -5.28
CA ILE A 56 5.16 4.08 -5.51
C ILE A 56 4.92 3.89 -7.00
N GLY A 57 3.76 3.39 -7.35
CA GLY A 57 3.41 3.18 -8.75
C GLY A 57 1.94 3.42 -9.02
N TYR A 58 1.66 3.65 -10.29
CA TYR A 58 0.29 3.79 -10.80
C TYR A 58 0.01 2.66 -11.78
N ILE A 59 -1.15 2.04 -11.65
CA ILE A 59 -1.61 0.98 -12.55
C ILE A 59 -2.86 1.48 -13.27
N ALA A 60 -2.76 1.57 -14.60
CA ALA A 60 -3.91 1.93 -15.43
C ALA A 60 -4.95 0.81 -15.45
N ALA A 61 -6.15 1.11 -15.92
CA ALA A 61 -7.25 0.15 -15.94
C ALA A 61 -6.94 -1.13 -16.73
N ASP A 62 -6.04 -1.05 -17.71
CA ASP A 62 -5.59 -2.21 -18.49
C ASP A 62 -4.53 -3.07 -17.77
N GLY A 63 -4.10 -2.65 -16.59
CA GLY A 63 -3.09 -3.33 -15.80
C GLY A 63 -1.67 -2.86 -16.02
N THR A 64 -1.43 -1.91 -16.92
CA THR A 64 -0.09 -1.37 -17.16
C THR A 64 0.33 -0.49 -15.99
N ALA A 65 1.44 -0.86 -15.35
CA ALA A 65 1.98 -0.16 -14.19
C ALA A 65 3.27 0.58 -14.54
N GLU A 66 3.41 1.78 -13.97
CA GLU A 66 4.66 2.54 -13.99
C GLU A 66 5.05 2.89 -12.56
N THR A 67 6.32 2.74 -12.21
CA THR A 67 6.83 2.94 -10.86
C THR A 67 7.80 4.12 -10.79
N THR A 68 7.95 4.67 -9.58
CA THR A 68 8.89 5.78 -9.32
C THR A 68 10.34 5.38 -9.53
N ASP A 69 10.67 4.10 -9.44
CA ASP A 69 12.02 3.57 -9.67
C ASP A 69 12.23 3.10 -11.13
N GLY A 70 11.34 3.48 -12.04
CA GLY A 70 11.54 3.35 -13.48
C GLY A 70 11.11 2.03 -14.12
N TYR A 71 10.37 1.21 -13.40
CA TYR A 71 9.86 -0.05 -13.95
C TYR A 71 8.52 0.17 -14.65
N ARG A 72 8.31 -0.57 -15.72
CA ARG A 72 7.04 -0.62 -16.44
C ARG A 72 6.70 -2.08 -16.71
N LEU A 73 5.56 -2.54 -16.22
CA LEU A 73 5.15 -3.94 -16.33
C LEU A 73 3.62 -4.06 -16.23
N ASN A 74 3.10 -5.23 -16.62
CA ASN A 74 1.68 -5.51 -16.45
C ASN A 74 1.43 -6.14 -15.08
N MET A 75 0.49 -5.58 -14.32
CA MET A 75 0.11 -6.03 -12.99
C MET A 75 -1.37 -6.44 -12.90
N SER A 76 -2.01 -6.73 -14.04
CA SER A 76 -3.43 -7.08 -14.07
C SER A 76 -3.77 -8.35 -13.29
N ASP A 77 -2.82 -9.24 -13.07
CA ASP A 77 -2.98 -10.48 -12.32
C ASP A 77 -2.76 -10.34 -10.80
N ARG A 78 -2.38 -9.14 -10.34
CA ARG A 78 -2.12 -8.90 -8.92
C ARG A 78 -3.40 -8.72 -8.12
N ASP A 79 -3.48 -9.37 -6.96
CA ASP A 79 -4.66 -9.27 -6.07
C ASP A 79 -4.96 -7.83 -5.67
N PHE A 80 -3.93 -7.07 -5.30
CA PHE A 80 -4.13 -5.69 -4.86
C PHE A 80 -4.67 -4.79 -5.99
N PHE A 81 -4.29 -5.04 -7.23
CA PHE A 81 -4.85 -4.34 -8.38
C PHE A 81 -6.34 -4.65 -8.53
N GLN A 82 -6.68 -5.94 -8.51
CA GLN A 82 -8.07 -6.39 -8.68
C GLN A 82 -8.97 -5.86 -7.56
N GLN A 83 -8.50 -5.89 -6.32
CA GLN A 83 -9.28 -5.40 -5.17
C GLN A 83 -9.49 -3.89 -5.24
N SER A 84 -8.45 -3.13 -5.56
CA SER A 84 -8.57 -1.67 -5.62
C SER A 84 -9.36 -1.20 -6.84
N MET A 85 -9.35 -1.94 -7.95
CA MET A 85 -10.24 -1.67 -9.08
C MET A 85 -11.73 -1.82 -8.70
N ARG A 86 -12.01 -2.58 -7.64
CA ARG A 86 -13.37 -2.70 -7.07
C ARG A 86 -13.69 -1.61 -6.05
N GLY A 87 -12.82 -0.64 -5.88
CA GLY A 87 -13.01 0.48 -4.95
C GLY A 87 -12.52 0.22 -3.53
N LYS A 88 -11.68 -0.78 -3.32
CA LYS A 88 -11.19 -1.13 -1.98
C LYS A 88 -9.75 -0.69 -1.75
N ASN A 89 -9.46 -0.24 -0.54
CA ASN A 89 -8.10 -0.14 -0.05
C ASN A 89 -7.62 -1.56 0.30
N PHE A 90 -6.39 -1.90 -0.07
CA PHE A 90 -5.90 -3.26 0.14
C PHE A 90 -4.44 -3.25 0.61
N LEU A 91 -4.14 -4.10 1.57
CA LEU A 91 -2.79 -4.36 2.05
C LEU A 91 -2.48 -5.84 1.85
N THR A 92 -1.41 -6.14 1.14
CA THR A 92 -1.01 -7.53 0.89
C THR A 92 -0.33 -8.15 2.12
N ASP A 93 -0.37 -9.47 2.21
CA ASP A 93 0.57 -10.20 3.04
C ASP A 93 1.99 -9.99 2.51
N ALA A 94 2.98 -10.30 3.33
CA ALA A 94 4.38 -10.20 2.93
C ALA A 94 4.70 -11.19 1.81
N PHE A 95 5.43 -10.71 0.81
CA PHE A 95 5.88 -11.56 -0.31
C PHE A 95 7.19 -11.04 -0.86
N GLU A 96 7.87 -11.87 -1.66
CA GLU A 96 9.13 -11.49 -2.28
C GLU A 96 8.92 -10.51 -3.43
N ASP A 97 9.68 -9.41 -3.43
CA ASP A 97 9.67 -8.43 -4.52
C ASP A 97 10.30 -9.05 -5.77
N ARG A 98 9.50 -9.20 -6.82
CA ARG A 98 9.94 -9.76 -8.11
C ARG A 98 10.10 -8.70 -9.19
N ILE A 99 9.88 -7.44 -8.86
CA ILE A 99 10.06 -6.35 -9.82
C ILE A 99 11.54 -6.10 -10.03
N ASP A 100 12.30 -6.07 -8.95
CA ASP A 100 13.75 -5.87 -9.02
C ASP A 100 14.51 -7.15 -8.60
N THR A 101 15.83 -7.07 -8.55
CA THR A 101 16.71 -8.20 -8.24
C THR A 101 17.09 -8.29 -6.77
N SER A 102 16.48 -7.49 -5.90
CA SER A 102 16.82 -7.44 -4.48
C SER A 102 16.35 -8.66 -3.69
N HIS A 103 15.29 -9.32 -4.13
CA HIS A 103 14.61 -10.41 -3.43
C HIS A 103 14.11 -10.00 -2.04
N GLU A 104 13.87 -8.72 -1.80
CA GLU A 104 13.39 -8.23 -0.52
C GLU A 104 11.96 -8.67 -0.25
N THR A 105 11.64 -8.92 1.01
CA THR A 105 10.27 -9.19 1.44
C THR A 105 9.55 -7.86 1.62
N ILE A 106 8.39 -7.73 0.98
CA ILE A 106 7.64 -6.49 0.88
C ILE A 106 6.16 -6.69 1.21
N ASN A 107 5.52 -5.57 1.53
CA ASN A 107 4.06 -5.45 1.57
C ASN A 107 3.65 -4.35 0.59
N VAL A 108 2.50 -4.49 -0.03
CA VAL A 108 1.96 -3.49 -0.95
C VAL A 108 0.66 -2.92 -0.40
N PHE A 109 0.61 -1.59 -0.34
CA PHE A 109 -0.61 -0.82 -0.05
C PHE A 109 -1.19 -0.35 -1.37
N SER A 110 -2.47 -0.53 -1.59
CA SER A 110 -3.12 -0.03 -2.80
C SER A 110 -4.42 0.69 -2.49
N VAL A 111 -4.72 1.69 -3.30
CA VAL A 111 -5.95 2.49 -3.20
C VAL A 111 -6.51 2.72 -4.60
N PRO A 112 -7.84 2.83 -4.73
CA PRO A 112 -8.43 3.17 -6.03
C PRO A 112 -8.18 4.64 -6.39
N VAL A 113 -8.03 4.91 -7.67
CA VAL A 113 -7.99 6.26 -8.23
C VAL A 113 -9.27 6.46 -9.04
N TYR A 114 -10.07 7.44 -8.63
CA TYR A 114 -11.37 7.71 -9.24
C TYR A 114 -11.27 8.77 -10.33
N GLU A 115 -12.14 8.68 -11.32
CA GLU A 115 -12.32 9.75 -12.29
C GLU A 115 -12.88 11.00 -11.61
N LYS A 116 -12.44 12.17 -12.11
CA LYS A 116 -12.67 13.48 -11.45
C LYS A 116 -14.15 13.82 -11.19
N GLU A 117 -15.06 13.33 -12.02
CA GLU A 117 -16.49 13.66 -11.93
C GLU A 117 -17.37 12.41 -11.77
N ARG A 118 -16.77 11.23 -11.74
CA ARG A 118 -17.50 9.96 -11.66
C ARG A 118 -16.93 9.12 -10.53
N LYS A 119 -17.79 8.37 -9.87
CA LYS A 119 -17.37 7.40 -8.86
C LYS A 119 -16.81 6.11 -9.46
N THR A 120 -16.33 6.18 -10.70
CA THR A 120 -15.75 5.06 -11.42
C THR A 120 -14.26 5.00 -11.17
N VAL A 121 -13.73 3.83 -10.88
CA VAL A 121 -12.30 3.62 -10.66
C VAL A 121 -11.58 3.67 -12.01
N LYS A 122 -10.63 4.58 -12.14
CA LYS A 122 -9.84 4.79 -13.34
C LYS A 122 -8.55 3.98 -13.33
N GLY A 123 -8.00 3.72 -12.16
CA GLY A 123 -6.76 3.00 -11.98
C GLY A 123 -6.46 2.78 -10.51
N VAL A 124 -5.26 2.36 -10.21
CA VAL A 124 -4.83 2.02 -8.85
C VAL A 124 -3.50 2.68 -8.54
N LEU A 125 -3.41 3.33 -7.40
CA LEU A 125 -2.17 3.84 -6.85
C LEU A 125 -1.69 2.83 -5.81
N PHE A 126 -0.43 2.41 -5.89
CA PHE A 126 0.14 1.48 -4.93
C PHE A 126 1.48 1.97 -4.39
N ALA A 127 1.79 1.56 -3.18
CA ALA A 127 3.07 1.82 -2.55
C ALA A 127 3.63 0.54 -1.98
N THR A 128 4.90 0.29 -2.23
CA THR A 128 5.61 -0.88 -1.74
C THR A 128 6.44 -0.50 -0.52
N CYS A 129 6.28 -1.25 0.55
CA CYS A 129 7.05 -1.08 1.78
C CYS A 129 7.87 -2.33 2.04
N LYS A 130 9.07 -2.17 2.59
CA LYS A 130 9.83 -3.30 3.09
C LYS A 130 9.12 -3.86 4.32
N ASP A 131 9.01 -5.17 4.38
CA ASP A 131 8.32 -5.87 5.49
C ASP A 131 8.93 -5.51 6.86
N GLU A 132 10.23 -5.27 6.92
CA GLU A 132 10.94 -4.82 8.13
C GLU A 132 10.28 -3.64 8.83
N MET A 133 9.66 -2.73 8.07
CA MET A 133 9.01 -1.57 8.64
C MET A 133 7.77 -1.95 9.44
N LEU A 134 6.97 -2.87 8.94
CA LEU A 134 5.79 -3.37 9.66
C LEU A 134 6.20 -4.36 10.75
N GLU A 135 7.21 -5.19 10.53
CA GLU A 135 7.77 -6.08 11.54
C GLU A 135 8.26 -5.33 12.77
N GLY A 136 8.86 -4.14 12.57
CA GLY A 136 9.27 -3.28 13.68
C GLY A 136 8.11 -2.91 14.60
N CYS A 137 6.90 -2.85 14.09
CA CYS A 137 5.67 -2.59 14.84
C CYS A 137 5.05 -3.88 15.39
N LEU A 138 5.36 -5.02 14.79
CA LEU A 138 4.78 -6.34 15.08
C LEU A 138 5.80 -7.34 15.63
N LYS A 139 6.68 -6.93 16.54
CA LYS A 139 7.66 -7.84 17.14
C LYS A 139 7.05 -9.01 17.91
N ASN A 140 5.75 -9.05 18.02
CA ASN A 140 5.04 -10.09 18.75
C ASN A 140 4.26 -10.96 17.75
N GLU A 141 4.84 -12.09 17.38
CA GLU A 141 4.27 -13.05 16.42
C GLU A 141 2.83 -13.46 16.73
N ILE A 142 2.44 -13.37 18.01
CA ILE A 142 1.10 -13.75 18.49
C ILE A 142 -0.01 -12.95 17.81
N PHE A 143 0.27 -11.73 17.35
CA PHE A 143 -0.74 -10.81 16.83
C PHE A 143 -0.61 -10.55 15.33
N GLU A 144 0.40 -11.08 14.68
CA GLU A 144 0.70 -10.80 13.29
C GLU A 144 -0.48 -11.09 12.37
N GLY A 145 -1.02 -12.30 12.41
CA GLY A 145 -2.17 -12.68 11.60
C GLY A 145 -3.45 -11.92 11.95
N GLN A 146 -3.68 -11.64 13.22
CA GLN A 146 -4.86 -10.91 13.67
C GLN A 146 -4.82 -9.43 13.27
N ALA A 147 -3.66 -8.80 13.35
CA ALA A 147 -3.49 -7.40 12.96
C ALA A 147 -3.78 -7.23 11.46
N PHE A 148 -3.26 -8.10 10.62
CA PHE A 148 -3.49 -8.04 9.18
C PHE A 148 -4.96 -8.30 8.82
N ASN A 149 -5.60 -9.25 9.46
CA ASN A 149 -7.02 -9.51 9.27
C ASN A 149 -7.89 -8.31 9.66
N TYR A 150 -7.54 -7.64 10.76
CA TYR A 150 -8.23 -6.45 11.21
C TYR A 150 -8.10 -5.31 10.19
N ILE A 151 -6.91 -5.08 9.67
CA ILE A 151 -6.61 -4.02 8.71
C ILE A 151 -7.37 -4.24 7.40
N ILE A 152 -7.44 -5.45 6.91
CA ILE A 152 -8.17 -5.80 5.68
C ILE A 152 -9.66 -5.50 5.84
N LYS A 153 -10.20 -5.59 7.03
CA LYS A 153 -11.62 -5.32 7.32
C LYS A 153 -11.98 -3.83 7.41
N ILE A 154 -11.00 -2.94 7.42
CA ILE A 154 -11.21 -1.49 7.52
C ILE A 154 -11.61 -0.86 6.16
N ASP A 155 -11.71 -1.62 5.13
CA ASP A 155 -12.20 -1.12 3.82
C ASP A 155 -13.61 -0.45 3.95
#